data_2e26e73194d57e42d373f9a4e3e715b3
#
_entry.id   2e26e73194d57e42d373f9a4e3e715b3
#
_cell.length_a   1.000
_cell.length_b   1.000
_cell.length_c   1.000
_cell.angle_alpha   90.00
_cell.angle_beta   90.00
_cell.angle_gamma   90.00
#
_symmetry.space_group_name_H-M   'P 1'
#
loop_
_entity.id
_entity.type
_entity.pdbx_description
1 polymer ?
#
loop_
_entity_poly.entity_id
_entity_poly.type
_entity_poly.pdbx_seq_one_letter_code
_entity_poly.pdbx_strand_id
1 'polypeptide(L)'
;LVTEESREIDDQFHMFESLNFPKGHPARDDYDTFMTEETDANGDRLIAPAHTSTMQNRVLKKYHGNLAKGEAIAAIVPDRVFRNEDLDARHEHTFYQVEGVYVARGVNVGNLIATLQEFLQEYYGKQLDVRVNPFYFPFTEPSFEFALSCPFCEGKNPDCKVCSGEGWIELLGCGMIHPNVLKAADIDPNEYTGFAFGCGIDRLVMMKYGIEDVRHFESGKLDFLEQF
;
A
#
# COMPACT_ATOMS: atom_id res chain seq x y z
N LEU A 1 -0.42 -10.79 -14.28
CA LEU A 1 -0.65 -10.38 -12.89
C LEU A 1 -0.75 -11.63 -12.02
N VAL A 2 -0.02 -11.66 -10.92
CA VAL A 2 -0.07 -12.74 -9.93
C VAL A 2 -0.54 -12.17 -8.60
N THR A 3 -1.15 -13.02 -7.76
CA THR A 3 -1.50 -12.69 -6.38
C THR A 3 -0.57 -13.46 -5.45
N GLU A 4 0.03 -12.78 -4.49
CA GLU A 4 0.91 -13.35 -3.47
C GLU A 4 0.32 -13.11 -2.09
N GLU A 5 0.61 -13.99 -1.15
CA GLU A 5 0.24 -13.87 0.26
C GLU A 5 1.36 -13.18 1.03
N SER A 6 1.02 -12.36 2.00
CA SER A 6 1.96 -11.74 2.93
C SER A 6 2.22 -12.63 4.15
N ARG A 7 2.93 -12.09 5.11
CA ARG A 7 3.23 -12.72 6.40
C ARG A 7 2.70 -11.85 7.53
N GLU A 8 2.06 -12.47 8.50
CA GLU A 8 1.60 -11.76 9.71
C GLU A 8 2.73 -11.48 10.71
N ILE A 9 3.83 -12.26 10.62
CA ILE A 9 5.08 -12.03 11.36
C ILE A 9 6.22 -12.06 10.36
N ASP A 10 7.07 -11.06 10.39
CA ASP A 10 8.17 -10.89 9.44
C ASP A 10 9.45 -10.41 10.12
N ASP A 11 10.55 -10.37 9.37
CA ASP A 11 11.85 -9.90 9.81
C ASP A 11 12.07 -8.40 9.48
N GLN A 12 13.00 -7.80 10.18
CA GLN A 12 13.34 -6.38 10.00
C GLN A 12 13.97 -6.09 8.63
N PHE A 13 14.66 -7.06 8.01
CA PHE A 13 15.24 -6.88 6.69
C PHE A 13 14.15 -6.57 5.66
N HIS A 14 13.07 -7.35 5.62
CA HIS A 14 12.00 -7.14 4.64
C HIS A 14 11.14 -5.92 4.96
N MET A 15 10.97 -5.60 6.25
CA MET A 15 10.21 -4.42 6.65
C MET A 15 10.97 -3.11 6.40
N PHE A 16 12.29 -3.10 6.57
CA PHE A 16 13.08 -1.86 6.58
C PHE A 16 14.23 -1.84 5.58
N GLU A 17 15.21 -2.75 5.69
CA GLU A 17 16.44 -2.66 4.90
C GLU A 17 16.17 -2.81 3.41
N SER A 18 15.39 -3.83 3.02
CA SER A 18 15.04 -4.08 1.62
C SER A 18 14.18 -2.97 1.00
N LEU A 19 13.54 -2.15 1.83
CA LEU A 19 12.72 -1.01 1.47
C LEU A 19 13.45 0.34 1.64
N ASN A 20 14.79 0.30 1.73
CA ASN A 20 15.62 1.51 1.79
C ASN A 20 15.35 2.42 3.01
N PHE A 21 14.82 1.89 4.10
CA PHE A 21 14.67 2.67 5.33
C PHE A 21 16.04 2.92 5.97
N PRO A 22 16.43 4.18 6.22
CA PRO A 22 17.69 4.47 6.87
C PRO A 22 17.71 3.99 8.32
N LYS A 23 18.91 3.69 8.84
CA LYS A 23 19.09 3.40 10.26
C LYS A 23 18.68 4.63 11.08
N GLY A 24 17.83 4.42 12.10
CA GLY A 24 17.29 5.49 12.94
C GLY A 24 16.06 6.20 12.35
N HIS A 25 15.45 5.67 11.32
CA HIS A 25 14.14 6.16 10.85
C HIS A 25 13.08 5.92 11.94
N PRO A 26 12.19 6.90 12.24
CA PRO A 26 11.17 6.76 13.30
C PRO A 26 10.28 5.52 13.17
N ALA A 27 9.95 5.10 11.95
CA ALA A 27 9.15 3.90 11.71
C ALA A 27 9.81 2.57 12.19
N ARG A 28 11.09 2.62 12.60
CA ARG A 28 11.80 1.48 13.19
C ARG A 28 11.62 1.37 14.70
N ASP A 29 10.99 2.35 15.32
CA ASP A 29 10.76 2.37 16.76
C ASP A 29 9.52 1.55 17.14
N ASP A 30 9.51 0.99 18.34
CA ASP A 30 8.39 0.22 18.94
C ASP A 30 7.09 1.07 19.03
N TYR A 31 7.17 2.37 18.78
CA TYR A 31 6.05 3.30 18.89
C TYR A 31 5.04 3.12 17.76
N ASP A 32 5.53 2.87 16.53
CA ASP A 32 4.66 2.77 15.35
C ASP A 32 4.50 1.33 14.86
N THR A 33 5.39 0.41 15.30
CA THR A 33 5.46 -0.98 14.81
C THR A 33 5.34 -1.96 15.98
N PHE A 34 4.41 -2.90 15.90
CA PHE A 34 4.34 -4.00 16.86
C PHE A 34 5.54 -4.94 16.67
N MET A 35 6.33 -5.11 17.72
CA MET A 35 7.45 -6.04 17.76
C MET A 35 7.17 -7.19 18.72
N THR A 36 7.57 -8.38 18.31
CA THR A 36 7.43 -9.58 19.14
C THR A 36 8.56 -9.67 20.18
N GLU A 37 8.40 -10.55 21.17
CA GLU A 37 9.52 -10.94 22.06
C GLU A 37 10.47 -11.92 21.38
N GLU A 38 10.02 -12.63 20.34
CA GLU A 38 10.82 -13.55 19.56
C GLU A 38 11.80 -12.80 18.67
N THR A 39 12.95 -13.43 18.42
CA THR A 39 14.01 -12.88 17.58
C THR A 39 14.34 -13.82 16.42
N ASP A 40 14.86 -13.25 15.35
CA ASP A 40 15.43 -14.00 14.24
C ASP A 40 16.81 -14.61 14.59
N ALA A 41 17.45 -15.24 13.61
CA ALA A 41 18.78 -15.86 13.77
C ALA A 41 19.92 -14.85 14.07
N ASN A 42 19.68 -13.56 13.81
CA ASN A 42 20.64 -12.48 14.08
C ASN A 42 20.43 -11.85 15.46
N GLY A 43 19.36 -12.21 16.16
CA GLY A 43 18.96 -11.63 17.43
C GLY A 43 18.07 -10.38 17.30
N ASP A 44 17.61 -10.05 16.10
CA ASP A 44 16.69 -8.94 15.85
C ASP A 44 15.24 -9.38 16.10
N ARG A 45 14.46 -8.56 16.80
CA ARG A 45 13.05 -8.84 17.09
C ARG A 45 12.24 -8.97 15.79
N LEU A 46 11.37 -9.96 15.74
CA LEU A 46 10.39 -10.08 14.67
C LEU A 46 9.30 -9.02 14.84
N ILE A 47 8.61 -8.73 13.76
CA ILE A 47 7.61 -7.65 13.67
C ILE A 47 6.28 -8.15 13.13
N ALA A 48 5.19 -7.48 13.49
CA ALA A 48 3.93 -7.55 12.77
C ALA A 48 3.94 -6.44 11.68
N PRO A 49 3.91 -6.79 10.38
CA PRO A 49 4.09 -5.82 9.31
C PRO A 49 3.07 -4.69 9.33
N ALA A 50 3.55 -3.45 9.26
CA ALA A 50 2.70 -2.25 9.21
C ALA A 50 2.19 -1.92 7.79
N HIS A 51 2.69 -2.63 6.78
CA HIS A 51 2.27 -2.51 5.38
C HIS A 51 2.66 -3.75 4.57
N THR A 52 1.95 -4.00 3.49
CA THR A 52 2.18 -5.14 2.60
C THR A 52 3.43 -5.00 1.72
N SER A 53 4.06 -3.82 1.70
CA SER A 53 5.32 -3.57 0.96
C SER A 53 6.50 -4.44 1.45
N THR A 54 6.42 -5.05 2.64
CA THR A 54 7.39 -6.06 3.11
C THR A 54 7.57 -7.20 2.10
N MET A 55 6.57 -7.43 1.28
CA MET A 55 6.59 -8.46 0.25
C MET A 55 7.30 -8.03 -1.05
N GLN A 56 7.57 -6.74 -1.26
CA GLN A 56 8.18 -6.26 -2.51
C GLN A 56 9.46 -7.01 -2.86
N ASN A 57 10.41 -7.11 -1.91
CA ASN A 57 11.68 -7.79 -2.16
C ASN A 57 11.49 -9.27 -2.54
N ARG A 58 10.59 -9.98 -1.84
CA ARG A 58 10.28 -11.38 -2.13
C ARG A 58 9.65 -11.56 -3.50
N VAL A 59 8.68 -10.73 -3.84
CA VAL A 59 8.01 -10.73 -5.14
C VAL A 59 9.01 -10.47 -6.26
N LEU A 60 9.82 -9.42 -6.12
CA LEU A 60 10.82 -9.06 -7.11
C LEU A 60 11.84 -10.18 -7.32
N LYS A 61 12.35 -10.80 -6.25
CA LYS A 61 13.28 -11.94 -6.34
C LYS A 61 12.63 -13.18 -6.94
N LYS A 62 11.41 -13.51 -6.55
CA LYS A 62 10.67 -14.68 -7.03
C LYS A 62 10.43 -14.63 -8.53
N TYR A 63 10.09 -13.45 -9.05
CA TYR A 63 9.76 -13.25 -10.46
C TYR A 63 10.87 -12.61 -11.30
N HIS A 64 12.06 -12.43 -10.73
CA HIS A 64 13.21 -11.84 -11.42
C HIS A 64 13.48 -12.48 -12.80
N GLY A 65 13.33 -13.81 -12.90
CA GLY A 65 13.55 -14.54 -14.14
C GLY A 65 12.61 -14.16 -15.30
N ASN A 66 11.48 -13.51 -15.03
CA ASN A 66 10.55 -13.01 -16.05
C ASN A 66 11.20 -11.89 -16.88
N LEU A 67 11.96 -11.01 -16.23
CA LEU A 67 12.62 -9.88 -16.88
C LEU A 67 13.60 -10.33 -17.97
N ALA A 68 14.34 -11.41 -17.72
CA ALA A 68 15.26 -11.98 -18.70
C ALA A 68 14.55 -12.56 -19.93
N LYS A 69 13.26 -12.90 -19.80
CA LYS A 69 12.41 -13.35 -20.90
C LYS A 69 11.67 -12.21 -21.61
N GLY A 70 11.88 -10.98 -21.17
CA GLY A 70 11.14 -9.81 -21.66
C GLY A 70 9.71 -9.69 -21.09
N GLU A 71 9.39 -10.43 -20.05
CA GLU A 71 8.09 -10.39 -19.36
C GLU A 71 8.17 -9.46 -18.14
N ALA A 72 7.11 -8.72 -17.88
CA ALA A 72 7.04 -7.86 -16.70
C ALA A 72 6.89 -8.67 -15.40
N ILE A 73 7.38 -8.13 -14.30
CA ILE A 73 6.93 -8.51 -12.97
C ILE A 73 5.66 -7.71 -12.68
N ALA A 74 4.55 -8.38 -12.45
CA ALA A 74 3.27 -7.76 -12.14
C ALA A 74 2.58 -8.57 -11.04
N ALA A 75 2.50 -8.03 -9.85
CA ALA A 75 1.94 -8.70 -8.68
C ALA A 75 1.07 -7.79 -7.83
N ILE A 76 0.10 -8.39 -7.15
CA ILE A 76 -0.64 -7.78 -6.05
C ILE A 76 -0.47 -8.64 -4.80
N VAL A 77 -0.43 -7.99 -3.65
CA VAL A 77 -0.33 -8.64 -2.35
C VAL A 77 -1.43 -8.05 -1.45
N PRO A 78 -2.63 -8.62 -1.46
CA PRO A 78 -3.69 -8.25 -0.51
C PRO A 78 -3.47 -9.04 0.77
N ASP A 79 -3.30 -8.35 1.91
CA ASP A 79 -3.19 -9.03 3.19
C ASP A 79 -3.42 -8.09 4.38
N ARG A 80 -3.40 -8.68 5.57
CA ARG A 80 -3.55 -8.01 6.84
C ARG A 80 -2.25 -7.32 7.25
N VAL A 81 -2.40 -6.13 7.82
CA VAL A 81 -1.29 -5.32 8.35
C VAL A 81 -1.64 -4.78 9.74
N PHE A 82 -0.63 -4.39 10.50
CA PHE A 82 -0.75 -4.07 11.91
C PHE A 82 -0.02 -2.77 12.23
N ARG A 83 -0.71 -1.81 12.87
CA ARG A 83 -0.11 -0.55 13.30
C ARG A 83 -0.44 -0.24 14.74
N ASN A 84 0.54 0.22 15.49
CA ASN A 84 0.35 0.65 16.86
C ASN A 84 -0.15 2.09 16.90
N GLU A 85 -1.42 2.29 16.55
CA GLU A 85 -2.09 3.59 16.47
C GLU A 85 -3.23 3.68 17.50
N ASP A 86 -3.65 4.89 17.83
CA ASP A 86 -4.85 5.08 18.65
C ASP A 86 -6.12 4.71 17.86
N LEU A 87 -7.03 4.01 18.51
CA LEU A 87 -8.28 3.54 17.90
C LEU A 87 -9.29 4.68 17.75
N ASP A 88 -9.79 4.88 16.55
CA ASP A 88 -10.90 5.80 16.27
C ASP A 88 -11.77 5.30 15.11
N ALA A 89 -12.69 6.12 14.60
CA ALA A 89 -13.54 5.73 13.47
C ALA A 89 -12.80 5.56 12.13
N ARG A 90 -11.54 5.95 12.05
CA ARG A 90 -10.71 5.93 10.83
C ARG A 90 -9.45 5.09 10.98
N HIS A 91 -9.06 4.73 12.22
CA HIS A 91 -7.83 4.01 12.55
C HIS A 91 -8.15 2.78 13.38
N GLU A 92 -7.61 1.66 12.96
CA GLU A 92 -7.67 0.38 13.64
C GLU A 92 -6.26 -0.22 13.69
N HIS A 93 -5.96 -0.99 14.74
CA HIS A 93 -4.68 -1.68 14.87
C HIS A 93 -4.43 -2.71 13.77
N THR A 94 -5.50 -3.30 13.27
CA THR A 94 -5.49 -4.35 12.26
C THR A 94 -6.38 -3.93 11.11
N PHE A 95 -5.86 -3.92 9.90
CA PHE A 95 -6.64 -3.63 8.70
C PHE A 95 -6.06 -4.36 7.50
N TYR A 96 -6.79 -4.37 6.39
CA TYR A 96 -6.35 -4.99 5.16
C TYR A 96 -5.79 -3.95 4.19
N GLN A 97 -4.65 -4.29 3.58
CA GLN A 97 -4.00 -3.46 2.56
C GLN A 97 -3.73 -4.30 1.31
N VAL A 98 -3.82 -3.69 0.15
CA VAL A 98 -3.31 -4.26 -1.10
C VAL A 98 -2.09 -3.49 -1.55
N GLU A 99 -1.01 -4.20 -1.77
CA GLU A 99 0.18 -3.71 -2.46
C GLU A 99 0.10 -4.08 -3.94
N GLY A 100 0.45 -3.17 -4.83
CA GLY A 100 0.69 -3.46 -6.23
C GLY A 100 2.13 -3.18 -6.60
N VAL A 101 2.75 -4.10 -7.34
CA VAL A 101 4.14 -3.98 -7.82
C VAL A 101 4.17 -4.28 -9.30
N TYR A 102 4.77 -3.38 -10.08
CA TYR A 102 4.99 -3.57 -11.51
C TYR A 102 6.40 -3.15 -11.91
N VAL A 103 7.15 -4.04 -12.56
CA VAL A 103 8.52 -3.77 -13.03
C VAL A 103 8.69 -4.28 -14.46
N ALA A 104 9.20 -3.42 -15.33
CA ALA A 104 9.56 -3.75 -16.72
C ALA A 104 10.55 -2.72 -17.28
N ARG A 105 10.96 -2.86 -18.54
CA ARG A 105 11.73 -1.83 -19.24
C ARG A 105 10.86 -0.61 -19.55
N GLY A 106 11.37 0.59 -19.30
CA GLY A 106 10.75 1.85 -19.74
C GLY A 106 9.48 2.27 -18.99
N VAL A 107 9.22 1.67 -17.81
CA VAL A 107 8.11 2.07 -16.94
C VAL A 107 8.35 3.47 -16.40
N ASN A 108 7.31 4.29 -16.35
CA ASN A 108 7.38 5.69 -15.91
C ASN A 108 6.15 6.09 -15.07
N VAL A 109 6.19 7.31 -14.52
CA VAL A 109 5.12 7.87 -13.68
C VAL A 109 3.76 7.89 -14.40
N GLY A 110 3.75 8.13 -15.71
CA GLY A 110 2.50 8.10 -16.51
C GLY A 110 1.83 6.73 -16.49
N ASN A 111 2.61 5.64 -16.51
CA ASN A 111 2.08 4.29 -16.38
C ASN A 111 1.45 4.05 -15.01
N LEU A 112 2.12 4.52 -13.94
CA LEU A 112 1.60 4.44 -12.57
C LEU A 112 0.23 5.16 -12.46
N ILE A 113 0.18 6.43 -12.88
CA ILE A 113 -1.05 7.24 -12.79
C ILE A 113 -2.19 6.60 -13.60
N ALA A 114 -1.93 6.17 -14.83
CA ALA A 114 -2.93 5.53 -15.68
C ALA A 114 -3.47 4.23 -15.05
N THR A 115 -2.58 3.39 -14.50
CA THR A 115 -2.97 2.14 -13.85
C THR A 115 -3.87 2.39 -12.64
N LEU A 116 -3.52 3.35 -11.79
CA LEU A 116 -4.31 3.67 -10.60
C LEU A 116 -5.64 4.32 -10.95
N GLN A 117 -5.66 5.19 -11.94
CA GLN A 117 -6.89 5.83 -12.41
C GLN A 117 -7.86 4.79 -12.96
N GLU A 118 -7.40 3.89 -13.83
CA GLU A 118 -8.22 2.81 -14.39
C GLU A 118 -8.74 1.88 -13.30
N PHE A 119 -7.88 1.45 -12.37
CA PHE A 119 -8.26 0.61 -11.23
C PHE A 119 -9.40 1.25 -10.41
N LEU A 120 -9.26 2.51 -10.03
CA LEU A 120 -10.25 3.17 -9.17
C LEU A 120 -11.54 3.52 -9.93
N GLN A 121 -11.47 3.87 -11.21
CA GLN A 121 -12.65 4.09 -12.05
C GLN A 121 -13.46 2.80 -12.21
N GLU A 122 -12.79 1.68 -12.45
CA GLU A 122 -13.45 0.37 -12.53
C GLU A 122 -14.05 -0.05 -11.19
N TYR A 123 -13.28 0.13 -10.10
CA TYR A 123 -13.74 -0.22 -8.76
C TYR A 123 -14.99 0.54 -8.33
N TYR A 124 -15.07 1.84 -8.61
CA TYR A 124 -16.23 2.69 -8.27
C TYR A 124 -17.31 2.74 -9.36
N GLY A 125 -17.03 2.24 -10.56
CA GLY A 125 -17.94 2.29 -11.71
C GLY A 125 -18.26 3.71 -12.20
N LYS A 126 -17.33 4.65 -12.00
CA LYS A 126 -17.49 6.08 -12.32
C LYS A 126 -16.22 6.65 -12.93
N GLN A 127 -16.40 7.67 -13.79
CA GLN A 127 -15.31 8.55 -14.18
C GLN A 127 -14.94 9.44 -13.00
N LEU A 128 -13.68 9.42 -12.61
CA LEU A 128 -13.16 10.16 -11.47
C LEU A 128 -11.93 10.96 -11.90
N ASP A 129 -11.88 12.22 -11.49
CA ASP A 129 -10.67 13.01 -11.64
C ASP A 129 -9.63 12.57 -10.61
N VAL A 130 -8.37 12.57 -11.02
CA VAL A 130 -7.25 12.16 -10.17
C VAL A 130 -6.30 13.32 -9.95
N ARG A 131 -5.69 13.35 -8.78
CA ARG A 131 -4.64 14.28 -8.39
C ARG A 131 -3.53 13.54 -7.68
N VAL A 132 -2.29 13.84 -8.01
CA VAL A 132 -1.11 13.34 -7.32
C VAL A 132 -0.43 14.49 -6.58
N ASN A 133 -0.22 14.32 -5.29
CA ASN A 133 0.51 15.26 -4.45
C ASN A 133 1.91 14.68 -4.20
N PRO A 134 2.99 15.48 -4.30
CA PRO A 134 4.31 15.02 -3.88
C PRO A 134 4.29 14.56 -2.42
N PHE A 135 4.95 13.43 -2.17
CA PHE A 135 5.09 12.85 -0.84
C PHE A 135 6.47 12.22 -0.67
N TYR A 136 6.76 11.66 0.48
CA TYR A 136 8.02 10.97 0.73
C TYR A 136 7.79 9.58 1.32
N PHE A 137 8.32 8.57 0.62
CA PHE A 137 8.50 7.22 1.15
C PHE A 137 9.94 6.79 0.88
N PRO A 138 10.63 6.12 1.82
CA PRO A 138 12.02 5.67 1.61
C PRO A 138 12.20 4.74 0.42
N PHE A 139 11.18 3.97 0.07
CA PHE A 139 11.19 2.91 -0.94
C PHE A 139 10.69 3.34 -2.32
N THR A 140 10.30 4.61 -2.49
CA THR A 140 9.90 5.15 -3.80
C THR A 140 10.54 6.50 -4.09
N GLU A 141 10.85 6.79 -5.37
CA GLU A 141 11.39 8.06 -5.85
C GLU A 141 11.09 8.25 -7.35
N PRO A 142 10.23 9.23 -7.71
CA PRO A 142 9.44 10.09 -6.85
C PRO A 142 8.29 9.34 -6.15
N SER A 143 7.89 9.89 -5.00
CA SER A 143 6.77 9.40 -4.19
C SER A 143 5.59 10.34 -4.28
N PHE A 144 4.38 9.78 -4.21
CA PHE A 144 3.13 10.53 -4.30
C PHE A 144 2.07 10.00 -3.34
N GLU A 145 1.22 10.90 -2.88
CA GLU A 145 -0.13 10.59 -2.44
C GLU A 145 -1.08 10.72 -3.64
N PHE A 146 -1.88 9.69 -3.86
CA PHE A 146 -2.86 9.65 -4.92
C PHE A 146 -4.24 9.96 -4.34
N ALA A 147 -4.84 11.05 -4.84
CA ALA A 147 -6.16 11.49 -4.46
C ALA A 147 -7.10 11.43 -5.65
N LEU A 148 -8.37 11.15 -5.36
CA LEU A 148 -9.42 11.18 -6.37
C LEU A 148 -10.55 12.13 -5.97
N SER A 149 -11.28 12.62 -6.95
CA SER A 149 -12.50 13.39 -6.72
C SER A 149 -13.50 12.55 -5.94
N CYS A 150 -14.14 13.14 -4.93
CA CYS A 150 -15.03 12.40 -4.05
C CYS A 150 -16.16 11.72 -4.84
N PRO A 151 -16.26 10.39 -4.85
CA PRO A 151 -17.27 9.67 -5.62
C PRO A 151 -18.70 9.85 -5.07
N PHE A 152 -18.85 10.46 -3.89
CA PHE A 152 -20.13 10.66 -3.23
C PHE A 152 -20.72 12.03 -3.49
N CYS A 153 -19.93 13.07 -3.33
CA CYS A 153 -20.43 14.45 -3.46
C CYS A 153 -19.92 15.16 -4.71
N GLU A 154 -18.95 14.60 -5.43
CA GLU A 154 -18.32 15.19 -6.62
C GLU A 154 -17.87 16.65 -6.39
N GLY A 155 -17.42 16.97 -5.16
CA GLY A 155 -17.06 18.35 -4.79
C GLY A 155 -18.22 19.32 -4.61
N LYS A 156 -19.48 18.85 -4.63
CA LYS A 156 -20.67 19.71 -4.62
C LYS A 156 -21.30 19.90 -3.23
N ASN A 157 -20.88 19.11 -2.23
CA ASN A 157 -21.44 19.17 -0.89
C ASN A 157 -20.38 19.56 0.13
N PRO A 158 -20.42 20.79 0.70
CA PRO A 158 -19.47 21.24 1.72
C PRO A 158 -19.60 20.49 3.04
N ASP A 159 -20.74 19.84 3.29
CA ASP A 159 -21.00 19.05 4.50
C ASP A 159 -20.77 17.53 4.26
N CYS A 160 -20.10 17.14 3.18
CA CYS A 160 -19.81 15.75 2.88
C CYS A 160 -18.90 15.15 3.95
N LYS A 161 -19.41 14.19 4.71
CA LYS A 161 -18.67 13.52 5.79
C LYS A 161 -17.50 12.68 5.28
N VAL A 162 -17.56 12.22 4.04
CA VAL A 162 -16.52 11.36 3.45
C VAL A 162 -15.27 12.15 3.09
N CYS A 163 -15.41 13.31 2.44
CA CYS A 163 -14.28 14.16 2.06
C CYS A 163 -14.16 15.42 2.92
N SER A 164 -14.95 15.54 4.00
CA SER A 164 -14.99 16.72 4.88
C SER A 164 -15.22 18.05 4.13
N GLY A 165 -15.99 17.98 3.03
CA GLY A 165 -16.28 19.14 2.19
C GLY A 165 -15.18 19.53 1.19
N GLU A 166 -14.01 18.88 1.23
CA GLU A 166 -12.88 19.23 0.35
C GLU A 166 -13.06 18.79 -1.10
N GLY A 167 -13.98 17.86 -1.35
CA GLY A 167 -14.24 17.32 -2.70
C GLY A 167 -13.20 16.33 -3.19
N TRP A 168 -12.14 16.08 -2.43
CA TRP A 168 -11.05 15.16 -2.72
C TRP A 168 -10.83 14.18 -1.59
N ILE A 169 -10.36 12.99 -1.93
CA ILE A 169 -10.03 11.95 -0.96
C ILE A 169 -8.63 11.44 -1.27
N GLU A 170 -7.72 11.61 -0.34
CA GLU A 170 -6.42 10.94 -0.34
C GLU A 170 -6.64 9.46 -0.04
N LEU A 171 -6.26 8.59 -0.98
CA LEU A 171 -6.66 7.20 -0.93
C LEU A 171 -5.50 6.24 -0.72
N LEU A 172 -4.35 6.51 -1.37
CA LEU A 172 -3.22 5.60 -1.36
C LEU A 172 -1.89 6.30 -1.54
N GLY A 173 -0.84 5.69 -1.02
CA GLY A 173 0.55 6.05 -1.30
C GLY A 173 1.06 5.28 -2.51
N CYS A 174 1.84 5.95 -3.37
CA CYS A 174 2.42 5.31 -4.55
C CYS A 174 3.72 5.99 -4.99
N GLY A 175 4.44 5.39 -5.91
CA GLY A 175 5.63 5.99 -6.49
C GLY A 175 6.41 5.04 -7.40
N MET A 176 7.45 5.59 -8.01
CA MET A 176 8.41 4.76 -8.73
C MET A 176 9.29 4.03 -7.72
N ILE A 177 9.51 2.75 -7.90
CA ILE A 177 10.33 1.94 -6.98
C ILE A 177 11.73 2.52 -6.93
N HIS A 178 12.23 2.79 -5.71
CA HIS A 178 13.55 3.35 -5.52
C HIS A 178 14.64 2.41 -6.06
N PRO A 179 15.70 2.93 -6.74
CA PRO A 179 16.77 2.10 -7.30
C PRO A 179 17.42 1.13 -6.30
N ASN A 180 17.51 1.51 -5.02
CA ASN A 180 18.07 0.64 -3.99
C ASN A 180 17.17 -0.56 -3.67
N VAL A 181 15.85 -0.41 -3.79
CA VAL A 181 14.89 -1.53 -3.62
C VAL A 181 15.04 -2.53 -4.76
N LEU A 182 15.19 -2.06 -6.00
CA LEU A 182 15.48 -2.92 -7.16
C LEU A 182 16.80 -3.66 -6.98
N LYS A 183 17.89 -2.95 -6.57
CA LYS A 183 19.20 -3.56 -6.29
C LYS A 183 19.13 -4.60 -5.17
N ALA A 184 18.36 -4.36 -4.10
CA ALA A 184 18.17 -5.33 -3.02
C ALA A 184 17.48 -6.63 -3.49
N ALA A 185 16.82 -6.58 -4.65
CA ALA A 185 16.21 -7.71 -5.32
C ALA A 185 17.01 -8.23 -6.52
N ASP A 186 18.28 -7.83 -6.65
CA ASP A 186 19.19 -8.21 -7.73
C ASP A 186 18.73 -7.75 -9.14
N ILE A 187 17.93 -6.67 -9.22
CA ILE A 187 17.45 -6.08 -10.47
C ILE A 187 18.28 -4.83 -10.79
N ASP A 188 18.81 -4.75 -12.03
CA ASP A 188 19.56 -3.58 -12.48
C ASP A 188 18.63 -2.38 -12.76
N PRO A 189 18.72 -1.30 -11.96
CA PRO A 189 17.87 -0.12 -12.13
C PRO A 189 18.23 0.74 -13.37
N ASN A 190 19.33 0.45 -14.06
CA ASN A 190 19.63 1.09 -15.33
C ASN A 190 18.87 0.44 -16.51
N GLU A 191 18.47 -0.81 -16.35
CA GLU A 191 17.71 -1.54 -17.36
C GLU A 191 16.20 -1.55 -17.09
N TYR A 192 15.84 -1.63 -15.82
CA TYR A 192 14.46 -1.81 -15.39
C TYR A 192 14.02 -0.73 -14.44
N THR A 193 12.81 -0.28 -14.62
CA THR A 193 12.10 0.64 -13.72
C THR A 193 10.77 0.03 -13.33
N GLY A 194 10.16 0.52 -12.28
CA GLY A 194 8.87 0.01 -11.85
C GLY A 194 8.16 1.00 -10.94
N PHE A 195 6.91 0.69 -10.65
CA PHE A 195 6.14 1.42 -9.67
C PHE A 195 5.52 0.48 -8.64
N ALA A 196 5.24 1.03 -7.47
CA ALA A 196 4.48 0.36 -6.42
C ALA A 196 3.41 1.29 -5.84
N PHE A 197 2.37 0.71 -5.29
CA PHE A 197 1.33 1.43 -4.57
C PHE A 197 0.77 0.57 -3.45
N GLY A 198 0.41 1.22 -2.32
CA GLY A 198 -0.25 0.58 -1.19
C GLY A 198 -1.58 1.25 -0.89
N CYS A 199 -2.67 0.48 -0.88
CA CYS A 199 -4.03 0.98 -0.63
C CYS A 199 -4.71 0.19 0.48
N GLY A 200 -5.30 0.89 1.48
CA GLY A 200 -6.14 0.27 2.50
C GLY A 200 -7.45 -0.27 1.90
N ILE A 201 -7.64 -1.59 1.94
CA ILE A 201 -8.85 -2.24 1.42
C ILE A 201 -10.06 -1.83 2.22
N ASP A 202 -9.95 -1.79 3.55
CA ASP A 202 -11.03 -1.35 4.44
C ASP A 202 -11.55 0.03 4.05
N ARG A 203 -10.64 0.97 3.76
CA ARG A 203 -11.01 2.32 3.32
C ARG A 203 -11.72 2.33 1.97
N LEU A 204 -11.28 1.51 1.02
CA LEU A 204 -11.97 1.33 -0.26
C LEU A 204 -13.40 0.82 -0.07
N VAL A 205 -13.57 -0.19 0.80
CA VAL A 205 -14.85 -0.80 1.11
C VAL A 205 -15.75 0.18 1.86
N MET A 206 -15.24 0.86 2.90
CA MET A 206 -15.97 1.91 3.62
C MET A 206 -16.55 2.94 2.67
N MET A 207 -15.72 3.43 1.76
CA MET A 207 -16.14 4.43 0.77
C MET A 207 -17.15 3.87 -0.22
N LYS A 208 -16.99 2.62 -0.67
CA LYS A 208 -17.91 2.02 -1.65
C LYS A 208 -19.31 1.79 -1.09
N TYR A 209 -19.38 1.38 0.16
CA TYR A 209 -20.64 0.99 0.81
C TYR A 209 -21.19 2.01 1.83
N GLY A 210 -20.51 3.15 1.99
CA GLY A 210 -20.93 4.21 2.92
C GLY A 210 -20.81 3.83 4.39
N ILE A 211 -19.81 3.01 4.73
CA ILE A 211 -19.52 2.59 6.11
C ILE A 211 -18.79 3.74 6.82
N GLU A 212 -19.32 4.21 7.94
CA GLU A 212 -18.81 5.40 8.63
C GLU A 212 -17.70 5.11 9.65
N ASP A 213 -17.52 3.84 10.06
CA ASP A 213 -16.61 3.47 11.15
C ASP A 213 -15.87 2.15 10.82
N VAL A 214 -14.54 2.22 10.72
CA VAL A 214 -13.69 1.07 10.39
C VAL A 214 -13.77 -0.06 11.42
N ARG A 215 -14.04 0.27 12.68
CA ARG A 215 -14.16 -0.72 13.78
C ARG A 215 -15.28 -1.72 13.58
N HIS A 216 -16.22 -1.46 12.67
CA HIS A 216 -17.26 -2.43 12.32
C HIS A 216 -16.70 -3.70 11.68
N PHE A 217 -15.58 -3.61 10.94
CA PHE A 217 -14.99 -4.78 10.28
C PHE A 217 -14.49 -5.83 11.29
N GLU A 218 -13.93 -5.39 12.42
CA GLU A 218 -13.36 -6.26 13.46
C GLU A 218 -14.33 -6.50 14.64
N SER A 219 -15.53 -5.89 14.62
CA SER A 219 -16.44 -5.93 15.77
C SER A 219 -17.15 -7.27 15.98
N GLY A 220 -17.14 -8.19 15.01
CA GLY A 220 -17.88 -9.47 15.07
C GLY A 220 -19.40 -9.32 15.12
N LYS A 221 -19.97 -8.16 14.79
CA LYS A 221 -21.40 -7.90 14.76
C LYS A 221 -22.04 -8.53 13.54
N LEU A 222 -22.78 -9.61 13.72
CA LEU A 222 -23.46 -10.33 12.62
C LEU A 222 -24.44 -9.43 11.87
N ASP A 223 -25.23 -8.63 12.58
CA ASP A 223 -26.19 -7.69 11.99
C ASP A 223 -25.52 -6.68 11.03
N PHE A 224 -24.24 -6.39 11.21
CA PHE A 224 -23.46 -5.58 10.28
C PHE A 224 -23.06 -6.39 9.04
N LEU A 225 -22.55 -7.60 9.24
CA LEU A 225 -22.08 -8.46 8.15
C LEU A 225 -23.23 -8.93 7.23
N GLU A 226 -24.43 -9.11 7.78
CA GLU A 226 -25.62 -9.54 7.03
C GLU A 226 -26.16 -8.46 6.07
N GLN A 227 -25.61 -7.23 6.09
CA GLN A 227 -26.02 -6.15 5.18
C GLN A 227 -25.34 -6.22 3.81
N PHE A 228 -24.30 -7.04 3.68
CA PHE A 228 -23.48 -7.20 2.49
C PHE A 228 -23.45 -8.67 2.04
#